data_7d68ac6ae1a9450db984c5fb4e62dd5c
#
_entry.id   7d68ac6ae1a9450db984c5fb4e62dd5c
#
_cell.length_a   1.000
_cell.length_b   1.000
_cell.length_c   1.000
_cell.angle_alpha   90.00
_cell.angle_beta   90.00
_cell.angle_gamma   90.00
#
_symmetry.space_group_name_H-M   'P 1'
#
loop_
_entity.id
_entity.type
_entity.pdbx_description
1 polymer ?
#
loop_
_entity_poly.entity_id
_entity_poly.type
_entity_poly.pdbx_seq_one_letter_code
_entity_poly.pdbx_strand_id
1 'polypeptide(L)'
;MGLLSTDTLLRDGSPEKDAPEGGAPAVGSGAKPDTKPDTSKPYDFDKAIQPDREPPESLAGAMLRVTLYPYHWLTAGLDGDIQAVTEGSRVFAPLKLDAGVNVGVYAPADRLVAGGLVWKEAQPLLAERAFLMHQPLGRGHVIAFAEDPNYRAYAEATGLLFINAVLLAPGH
;
A
#
# COMPACT_ATOMS: atom_id res chain seq x y z
N MET A 1 16.91 10.96 -5.88
CA MET A 1 17.11 10.69 -4.45
C MET A 1 15.72 10.68 -3.80
N GLY A 2 15.23 9.54 -3.32
CA GLY A 2 13.92 9.45 -2.69
C GLY A 2 13.87 10.23 -1.37
N LEU A 3 12.78 10.92 -1.10
CA LEU A 3 12.58 11.63 0.17
C LEU A 3 12.23 10.69 1.33
N LEU A 4 11.65 9.53 1.02
CA LEU A 4 11.31 8.51 2.00
C LEU A 4 12.29 7.35 1.97
N SER A 5 12.68 6.86 3.14
CA SER A 5 13.51 5.67 3.30
C SER A 5 12.68 4.39 3.30
N THR A 6 11.76 4.28 2.37
CA THR A 6 10.92 3.09 2.17
C THR A 6 10.80 2.76 0.71
N ASP A 7 10.60 1.49 0.41
CA ASP A 7 10.35 1.03 -0.94
C ASP A 7 8.85 1.03 -1.22
N THR A 8 8.48 1.48 -2.41
CA THR A 8 7.13 1.31 -2.94
C THR A 8 7.01 -0.12 -3.44
N LEU A 9 6.04 -0.85 -2.93
CA LEU A 9 5.77 -2.22 -3.34
C LEU A 9 4.56 -2.24 -4.27
N LEU A 10 4.68 -3.03 -5.32
CA LEU A 10 3.52 -3.45 -6.10
C LEU A 10 2.68 -4.42 -5.26
N ARG A 11 1.47 -4.72 -5.72
CA ARG A 11 0.55 -5.62 -5.02
C ARG A 11 1.08 -7.01 -4.75
N ASP A 12 1.96 -7.51 -5.61
CA ASP A 12 2.61 -8.80 -5.45
C ASP A 12 3.70 -8.80 -4.35
N GLY A 13 3.95 -7.65 -3.73
CA GLY A 13 5.00 -7.49 -2.72
C GLY A 13 6.40 -7.34 -3.29
N SER A 14 6.54 -7.28 -4.62
CA SER A 14 7.83 -7.04 -5.28
C SER A 14 8.19 -5.56 -5.26
N PRO A 15 9.46 -5.19 -5.04
CA PRO A 15 9.88 -3.81 -5.13
C PRO A 15 9.74 -3.28 -6.56
N GLU A 16 9.16 -2.10 -6.71
CA GLU A 16 9.09 -1.41 -7.99
C GLU A 16 10.54 -1.16 -8.49
N LYS A 17 10.91 -1.75 -9.62
CA LYS A 17 12.18 -1.43 -10.27
C LYS A 17 12.07 -0.03 -10.84
N ASP A 18 13.01 0.84 -10.50
CA ASP A 18 13.14 2.17 -11.09
C ASP A 18 13.03 2.07 -12.61
N ALA A 19 11.93 2.56 -13.17
CA ALA A 19 11.77 2.69 -14.60
C ALA A 19 12.61 3.88 -15.09
N PRO A 20 13.44 3.74 -16.12
CA PRO A 20 14.13 4.88 -16.70
C PRO A 20 13.12 5.84 -17.31
N GLU A 21 13.24 7.11 -16.96
CA GLU A 21 12.49 8.19 -17.60
C GLU A 21 12.73 8.21 -19.12
N GLY A 22 11.65 8.17 -19.89
CA GLY A 22 11.62 8.61 -21.27
C GLY A 22 11.65 7.52 -22.32
N GLY A 23 10.49 7.25 -22.92
CA GLY A 23 10.37 6.49 -24.18
C GLY A 23 8.92 6.30 -24.57
N ALA A 24 8.56 6.90 -25.70
CA ALA A 24 7.23 6.84 -26.34
C ALA A 24 6.75 5.39 -26.63
N PRO A 25 5.44 5.18 -26.86
CA PRO A 25 4.85 3.84 -26.94
C PRO A 25 5.25 3.14 -28.24
N ALA A 26 5.89 1.99 -28.11
CA ALA A 26 6.05 1.06 -29.21
C ALA A 26 4.99 -0.05 -29.09
N VAL A 27 4.08 -0.06 -30.06
CA VAL A 27 3.25 -1.21 -30.38
C VAL A 27 4.18 -2.33 -30.88
N GLY A 28 4.19 -3.47 -30.19
CA GLY A 28 5.00 -4.61 -30.59
C GLY A 28 4.51 -5.89 -29.95
N SER A 29 3.81 -6.63 -30.75
CA SER A 29 3.44 -8.03 -30.54
C SER A 29 4.64 -8.87 -30.12
N GLY A 30 4.46 -9.82 -29.20
CA GLY A 30 5.25 -10.95 -29.44
C GLY A 30 5.80 -11.71 -28.28
N ALA A 31 5.55 -12.92 -28.30
CA ALA A 31 6.37 -14.07 -27.93
C ALA A 31 6.88 -14.15 -26.47
N LYS A 32 6.19 -14.99 -25.74
CA LYS A 32 6.67 -15.64 -24.51
C LYS A 32 7.95 -16.43 -24.81
N PRO A 33 8.94 -16.41 -23.92
CA PRO A 33 10.04 -17.36 -24.00
C PRO A 33 9.52 -18.74 -23.60
N ASP A 34 9.78 -19.72 -24.47
CA ASP A 34 9.51 -21.14 -24.28
C ASP A 34 10.21 -21.66 -23.01
N THR A 35 9.46 -21.81 -21.95
CA THR A 35 9.87 -22.66 -20.82
C THR A 35 9.63 -24.11 -21.23
N LYS A 36 10.68 -24.89 -21.45
CA LYS A 36 10.58 -26.34 -21.69
C LYS A 36 9.75 -26.98 -20.59
N PRO A 37 8.72 -27.78 -20.92
CA PRO A 37 7.92 -28.44 -19.92
C PRO A 37 8.78 -29.43 -19.12
N ASP A 38 8.77 -29.31 -17.80
CA ASP A 38 9.32 -30.29 -16.88
C ASP A 38 8.43 -31.56 -16.96
N THR A 39 8.88 -32.56 -17.69
CA THR A 39 8.17 -33.84 -17.93
C THR A 39 8.16 -34.78 -16.74
N SER A 40 8.64 -34.35 -15.57
CA SER A 40 8.78 -35.22 -14.38
C SER A 40 7.54 -35.28 -13.48
N LYS A 41 6.53 -34.42 -13.71
CA LYS A 41 5.26 -34.43 -12.95
C LYS A 41 4.10 -34.89 -13.84
N PRO A 42 3.19 -35.76 -13.33
CA PRO A 42 2.00 -36.12 -14.08
C PRO A 42 1.20 -34.84 -14.41
N TYR A 43 0.70 -34.78 -15.65
CA TYR A 43 -0.15 -33.68 -16.09
C TYR A 43 -1.44 -33.64 -15.27
N ASP A 44 -1.63 -32.55 -14.52
CA ASP A 44 -2.82 -32.30 -13.71
C ASP A 44 -3.84 -31.53 -14.55
N PHE A 45 -4.81 -32.28 -15.10
CA PHE A 45 -5.85 -31.73 -15.96
C PHE A 45 -6.75 -30.75 -15.18
N ASP A 46 -7.09 -31.07 -13.93
CA ASP A 46 -8.02 -30.24 -13.14
C ASP A 46 -7.39 -28.88 -12.83
N LYS A 47 -6.09 -28.83 -12.67
CA LYS A 47 -5.34 -27.58 -12.50
C LYS A 47 -5.19 -26.83 -13.83
N ALA A 48 -4.98 -27.54 -14.92
CA ALA A 48 -4.78 -26.93 -16.24
C ALA A 48 -6.01 -26.26 -16.82
N ILE A 49 -7.21 -26.69 -16.44
CA ILE A 49 -8.48 -26.10 -16.87
C ILE A 49 -8.97 -24.97 -15.96
N GLN A 50 -8.29 -24.71 -14.85
CA GLN A 50 -8.64 -23.55 -14.02
C GLN A 50 -8.31 -22.27 -14.79
N PRO A 51 -9.21 -21.28 -14.80
CA PRO A 51 -8.90 -19.99 -15.41
C PRO A 51 -7.72 -19.35 -14.69
N ASP A 52 -6.77 -18.81 -15.45
CA ASP A 52 -5.69 -17.98 -14.91
C ASP A 52 -6.31 -16.75 -14.25
N ARG A 53 -6.54 -16.84 -12.96
CA ARG A 53 -6.99 -15.71 -12.14
C ARG A 53 -5.79 -14.93 -11.70
N GLU A 54 -5.37 -13.99 -12.53
CA GLU A 54 -4.44 -12.96 -12.05
C GLU A 54 -5.17 -12.13 -10.99
N PRO A 55 -4.57 -11.88 -9.82
CA PRO A 55 -5.13 -10.94 -8.86
C PRO A 55 -5.32 -9.59 -9.54
N PRO A 56 -6.46 -8.92 -9.33
CA PRO A 56 -6.69 -7.63 -9.97
C PRO A 56 -5.60 -6.64 -9.55
N GLU A 57 -5.00 -5.95 -10.53
CA GLU A 57 -3.92 -4.99 -10.33
C GLU A 57 -4.33 -3.75 -9.53
N SER A 58 -5.63 -3.48 -9.37
CA SER A 58 -6.13 -2.33 -8.64
C SER A 58 -7.34 -2.64 -7.76
N LEU A 59 -7.40 -2.01 -6.58
CA LEU A 59 -8.61 -1.94 -5.78
C LEU A 59 -9.58 -0.95 -6.43
N ALA A 60 -10.82 -1.37 -6.62
CA ALA A 60 -11.88 -0.48 -7.14
C ALA A 60 -12.34 0.57 -6.11
N GLY A 61 -11.80 0.51 -4.89
CA GLY A 61 -12.16 1.31 -3.73
C GLY A 61 -12.78 0.45 -2.63
N ALA A 62 -12.15 0.48 -1.46
CA ALA A 62 -12.63 -0.22 -0.28
C ALA A 62 -12.31 0.59 0.98
N MET A 63 -13.04 0.34 2.05
CA MET A 63 -12.74 0.87 3.38
C MET A 63 -11.87 -0.16 4.11
N LEU A 64 -10.63 0.20 4.40
CA LEU A 64 -9.71 -0.63 5.16
C LEU A 64 -9.48 -0.08 6.56
N ARG A 65 -9.30 -0.98 7.52
CA ARG A 65 -8.92 -0.60 8.89
C ARG A 65 -7.44 -0.29 8.94
N VAL A 66 -7.12 0.79 9.65
CA VAL A 66 -5.77 1.24 9.94
C VAL A 66 -5.62 1.36 11.44
N THR A 67 -4.66 0.63 11.99
CA THR A 67 -4.29 0.73 13.41
C THR A 67 -3.31 1.89 13.56
N LEU A 68 -3.63 2.83 14.44
CA LEU A 68 -2.81 4.01 14.71
C LEU A 68 -1.86 3.77 15.87
N TYR A 69 -0.67 4.37 15.78
CA TYR A 69 0.27 4.48 16.90
C TYR A 69 -0.17 5.62 17.83
N PRO A 70 -0.69 5.33 19.04
CA PRO A 70 -1.44 6.29 19.84
C PRO A 70 -0.59 7.40 20.48
N TYR A 71 0.73 7.23 20.53
CA TYR A 71 1.64 8.16 21.21
C TYR A 71 2.34 9.11 20.24
N HIS A 72 1.79 9.31 19.07
CA HIS A 72 2.36 10.21 18.07
C HIS A 72 1.53 11.48 17.94
N TRP A 73 2.16 12.64 17.75
CA TRP A 73 1.46 13.91 17.61
C TRP A 73 0.50 13.95 16.41
N LEU A 74 0.82 13.22 15.32
CA LEU A 74 -0.07 13.08 14.16
C LEU A 74 -1.42 12.45 14.52
N THR A 75 -1.50 11.62 15.54
CA THR A 75 -2.72 10.94 15.96
C THR A 75 -3.49 11.71 17.05
N ALA A 76 -3.09 12.96 17.33
CA ALA A 76 -3.78 13.78 18.32
C ALA A 76 -5.28 13.92 18.00
N GLY A 77 -6.13 13.63 19.00
CA GLY A 77 -7.57 13.64 18.86
C GLY A 77 -8.19 12.38 18.24
N LEU A 78 -7.38 11.37 17.92
CA LEU A 78 -7.82 10.06 17.44
C LEU A 78 -7.44 8.97 18.44
N ASP A 79 -8.30 7.97 18.55
CA ASP A 79 -8.08 6.81 19.41
C ASP A 79 -8.45 5.51 18.67
N GLY A 80 -7.61 4.49 18.85
CA GLY A 80 -7.84 3.17 18.29
C GLY A 80 -7.63 3.06 16.77
N ASP A 81 -8.43 2.19 16.17
CA ASP A 81 -8.42 1.93 14.73
C ASP A 81 -9.30 2.95 14.00
N ILE A 82 -8.84 3.40 12.86
CA ILE A 82 -9.60 4.22 11.92
C ILE A 82 -9.94 3.46 10.65
N GLN A 83 -10.76 4.06 9.80
CA GLN A 83 -11.06 3.54 8.47
C GLN A 83 -10.52 4.49 7.42
N ALA A 84 -9.84 3.96 6.42
CA ALA A 84 -9.32 4.71 5.30
C ALA A 84 -9.90 4.18 3.98
N VAL A 85 -10.25 5.10 3.09
CA VAL A 85 -10.58 4.73 1.71
C VAL A 85 -9.29 4.37 1.00
N THR A 86 -9.24 3.18 0.43
CA THR A 86 -8.07 2.67 -0.28
C THR A 86 -8.47 2.29 -1.70
N GLU A 87 -7.80 2.88 -2.66
CA GLU A 87 -7.98 2.60 -4.09
C GLU A 87 -6.61 2.56 -4.78
N GLY A 88 -6.56 1.92 -5.95
CA GLY A 88 -5.32 1.86 -6.71
C GLY A 88 -4.47 0.62 -6.45
N SER A 89 -3.18 0.71 -6.75
CA SER A 89 -2.28 -0.45 -6.79
C SER A 89 -0.98 -0.28 -5.97
N ARG A 90 -0.77 0.87 -5.35
CA ARG A 90 0.47 1.12 -4.62
C ARG A 90 0.38 0.63 -3.18
N VAL A 91 1.43 -0.07 -2.75
CA VAL A 91 1.55 -0.59 -1.40
C VAL A 91 2.94 -0.26 -0.87
N PHE A 92 3.01 0.43 0.24
CA PHE A 92 4.28 0.83 0.85
C PHE A 92 4.73 -0.18 1.90
N ALA A 93 6.00 -0.58 1.82
CA ALA A 93 6.65 -1.29 2.90
C ALA A 93 6.74 -0.39 4.14
N PRO A 94 6.56 -0.94 5.37
CA PRO A 94 6.77 -0.17 6.57
C PRO A 94 8.22 0.35 6.67
N LEU A 95 8.37 1.57 7.21
CA LEU A 95 9.68 2.11 7.57
C LEU A 95 10.35 1.22 8.60
N LYS A 96 11.67 1.08 8.49
CA LYS A 96 12.49 0.47 9.54
C LYS A 96 12.58 1.41 10.75
N LEU A 97 12.81 0.84 11.92
CA LEU A 97 12.82 1.58 13.19
C LEU A 97 13.85 2.71 13.26
N ASP A 98 14.94 2.58 12.52
CA ASP A 98 16.01 3.58 12.42
C ASP A 98 15.72 4.68 11.39
N ALA A 99 14.72 4.48 10.53
CA ALA A 99 14.36 5.42 9.48
C ALA A 99 13.24 6.38 9.90
N GLY A 100 12.31 5.92 10.75
CA GLY A 100 11.17 6.74 11.16
C GLY A 100 10.09 5.96 11.87
N VAL A 101 8.88 6.48 11.87
CA VAL A 101 7.73 5.92 12.58
C VAL A 101 6.61 5.57 11.61
N ASN A 102 6.10 4.35 11.69
CA ASN A 102 4.87 3.95 11.02
C ASN A 102 3.69 4.35 11.91
N VAL A 103 3.14 5.52 11.66
CA VAL A 103 2.09 6.14 12.48
C VAL A 103 0.74 5.46 12.27
N GLY A 104 0.49 4.97 11.07
CA GLY A 104 -0.68 4.18 10.73
C GLY A 104 -0.29 2.96 9.90
N VAL A 105 -0.79 1.79 10.27
CA VAL A 105 -0.52 0.52 9.60
C VAL A 105 -1.85 -0.17 9.31
N TYR A 106 -2.02 -0.70 8.12
CA TYR A 106 -3.20 -1.49 7.80
C TYR A 106 -3.34 -2.69 8.74
N ALA A 107 -4.55 -2.95 9.16
CA ALA A 107 -4.84 -4.06 10.07
C ALA A 107 -4.43 -5.43 9.49
N PRO A 108 -4.23 -6.46 10.33
CA PRO A 108 -4.04 -7.83 9.87
C PRO A 108 -5.18 -8.30 8.95
N ALA A 109 -4.88 -9.27 8.07
CA ALA A 109 -5.77 -9.68 6.98
C ALA A 109 -7.17 -10.12 7.44
N ASP A 110 -7.26 -10.75 8.61
CA ASP A 110 -8.52 -11.23 9.20
C ASP A 110 -9.50 -10.13 9.58
N ARG A 111 -9.02 -8.91 9.83
CA ARG A 111 -9.85 -7.75 10.18
C ARG A 111 -9.59 -6.50 9.31
N LEU A 112 -8.86 -6.67 8.21
CA LEU A 112 -8.45 -5.60 7.33
C LEU A 112 -9.64 -4.85 6.72
N VAL A 113 -10.60 -5.58 6.17
CA VAL A 113 -11.72 -5.01 5.41
C VAL A 113 -12.80 -4.51 6.36
N ALA A 114 -13.06 -3.20 6.33
CA ALA A 114 -14.15 -2.57 7.05
C ALA A 114 -15.43 -2.46 6.19
N GLY A 115 -15.26 -2.33 4.87
CA GLY A 115 -16.37 -2.25 3.92
C GLY A 115 -15.88 -2.26 2.48
N GLY A 116 -16.81 -2.50 1.55
CA GLY A 116 -16.45 -2.63 0.15
C GLY A 116 -15.97 -4.03 -0.23
N LEU A 117 -15.46 -4.17 -1.45
CA LEU A 117 -14.97 -5.44 -1.99
C LEU A 117 -13.45 -5.43 -2.10
N VAL A 118 -12.81 -6.35 -1.40
CA VAL A 118 -11.39 -6.66 -1.55
C VAL A 118 -11.24 -8.15 -1.84
N TRP A 119 -10.57 -8.48 -2.91
CA TRP A 119 -10.31 -9.85 -3.27
C TRP A 119 -9.50 -10.54 -2.17
N LYS A 120 -9.81 -11.79 -1.87
CA LYS A 120 -9.14 -12.55 -0.80
C LYS A 120 -7.64 -12.66 -1.04
N GLU A 121 -7.24 -12.75 -2.29
CA GLU A 121 -5.86 -12.83 -2.74
C GLU A 121 -5.10 -11.50 -2.54
N ALA A 122 -5.79 -10.38 -2.55
CA ALA A 122 -5.21 -9.05 -2.33
C ALA A 122 -5.05 -8.70 -0.84
N GLN A 123 -5.86 -9.28 0.05
CA GLN A 123 -5.82 -8.96 1.47
C GLN A 123 -4.45 -9.21 2.13
N PRO A 124 -3.75 -10.33 1.90
CA PRO A 124 -2.43 -10.55 2.47
C PRO A 124 -1.36 -9.57 1.97
N LEU A 125 -1.54 -9.02 0.76
CA LEU A 125 -0.60 -8.07 0.18
C LEU A 125 -0.73 -6.68 0.80
N LEU A 126 -1.93 -6.34 1.28
CA LEU A 126 -2.28 -5.05 1.91
C LEU A 126 -2.10 -5.09 3.43
N ALA A 127 -2.33 -6.25 4.04
CA ALA A 127 -2.26 -6.41 5.49
C ALA A 127 -0.88 -6.00 6.04
N GLU A 128 -0.87 -5.30 7.18
CA GLU A 128 0.34 -4.88 7.89
C GLU A 128 1.30 -4.00 7.07
N ARG A 129 0.79 -3.37 6.00
CA ARG A 129 1.53 -2.37 5.21
C ARG A 129 1.34 -0.97 5.76
N ALA A 130 2.29 -0.08 5.45
CA ALA A 130 2.23 1.29 5.94
C ALA A 130 1.14 2.09 5.23
N PHE A 131 0.30 2.75 6.03
CA PHE A 131 -0.68 3.74 5.58
C PHE A 131 -0.18 5.17 5.81
N LEU A 132 0.36 5.46 6.99
CA LEU A 132 0.88 6.76 7.36
C LEU A 132 2.27 6.60 7.97
N MET A 133 3.23 7.30 7.38
CA MET A 133 4.62 7.26 7.76
C MET A 133 5.11 8.66 8.12
N HIS A 134 5.93 8.76 9.15
CA HIS A 134 6.65 9.97 9.52
C HIS A 134 8.14 9.69 9.59
N GLN A 135 8.92 10.42 8.80
CA GLN A 135 10.37 10.32 8.75
C GLN A 135 10.99 11.70 9.00
N PRO A 136 11.82 11.88 10.04
CA PRO A 136 12.64 13.08 10.21
C PRO A 136 13.66 13.19 9.06
N LEU A 137 13.83 14.37 8.51
CA LEU A 137 14.81 14.64 7.45
C LEU A 137 15.52 15.97 7.73
N GLY A 138 16.73 15.91 8.27
CA GLY A 138 17.47 17.10 8.69
C GLY A 138 16.73 17.86 9.78
N ARG A 139 16.29 19.09 9.48
CA ARG A 139 15.49 19.94 10.39
C ARG A 139 13.99 19.93 10.05
N GLY A 140 13.57 19.08 9.16
CA GLY A 140 12.19 18.97 8.72
C GLY A 140 11.66 17.55 8.83
N HIS A 141 10.48 17.33 8.27
CA HIS A 141 9.75 16.08 8.33
C HIS A 141 9.26 15.69 6.94
N VAL A 142 9.28 14.40 6.65
CA VAL A 142 8.53 13.80 5.57
C VAL A 142 7.36 13.03 6.17
N ILE A 143 6.15 13.43 5.81
CA ILE A 143 4.91 12.75 6.22
C ILE A 143 4.27 12.22 4.97
N ALA A 144 4.12 10.90 4.88
CA ALA A 144 3.60 10.25 3.70
C ALA A 144 2.35 9.44 4.04
N PHE A 145 1.31 9.67 3.25
CA PHE A 145 0.09 8.88 3.24
C PHE A 145 0.11 7.93 2.04
N ALA A 146 -0.28 6.70 2.23
CA ALA A 146 -0.39 5.72 1.13
C ALA A 146 -1.53 6.08 0.17
N GLU A 147 -2.57 6.71 0.69
CA GLU A 147 -3.78 7.11 -0.03
C GLU A 147 -4.10 8.58 0.24
N ASP A 148 -4.99 9.16 -0.53
CA ASP A 148 -5.48 10.53 -0.30
C ASP A 148 -6.22 10.62 1.06
N PRO A 149 -5.65 11.32 2.05
CA PRO A 149 -6.28 11.42 3.37
C PRO A 149 -7.56 12.27 3.37
N ASN A 150 -7.74 13.08 2.33
CA ASN A 150 -8.89 13.97 2.22
C ASN A 150 -9.85 13.56 1.08
N TYR A 151 -9.87 12.29 0.73
CA TYR A 151 -10.71 11.77 -0.35
C TYR A 151 -12.17 12.21 -0.19
N ARG A 152 -12.59 13.19 -1.01
CA ARG A 152 -13.93 13.77 -1.06
C ARG A 152 -14.48 14.24 0.32
N ALA A 153 -13.63 14.53 1.28
CA ALA A 153 -13.99 14.82 2.66
C ALA A 153 -14.88 13.73 3.31
N TYR A 154 -14.71 12.48 2.85
CA TYR A 154 -15.58 11.36 3.26
C TYR A 154 -15.18 10.77 4.61
N ALA A 155 -13.88 10.73 4.92
CA ALA A 155 -13.35 10.13 6.12
C ALA A 155 -12.78 11.20 7.06
N GLU A 156 -13.52 11.54 8.12
CA GLU A 156 -13.12 12.58 9.08
C GLU A 156 -11.80 12.26 9.79
N ALA A 157 -11.57 10.98 10.12
CA ALA A 157 -10.38 10.56 10.83
C ALA A 157 -9.10 10.76 10.00
N THR A 158 -9.11 10.39 8.72
CA THR A 158 -7.96 10.62 7.83
C THR A 158 -7.77 12.10 7.54
N GLY A 159 -8.86 12.87 7.43
CA GLY A 159 -8.82 14.32 7.32
C GLY A 159 -8.17 14.97 8.55
N LEU A 160 -8.48 14.47 9.77
CA LEU A 160 -7.85 14.98 10.99
C LEU A 160 -6.35 14.66 11.04
N LEU A 161 -5.93 13.47 10.61
CA LEU A 161 -4.51 13.15 10.47
C LEU A 161 -3.79 14.13 9.54
N PHE A 162 -4.43 14.48 8.41
CA PHE A 162 -3.89 15.46 7.47
C PHE A 162 -3.80 16.86 8.08
N ILE A 163 -4.84 17.30 8.79
CA ILE A 163 -4.84 18.60 9.49
C ILE A 163 -3.73 18.63 10.55
N ASN A 164 -3.57 17.57 11.35
CA ASN A 164 -2.48 17.45 12.30
C ASN A 164 -1.11 17.54 11.62
N ALA A 165 -0.94 16.89 10.47
CA ALA A 165 0.29 16.96 9.69
C ALA A 165 0.62 18.40 9.26
N VAL A 166 -0.36 19.17 8.83
CA VAL A 166 -0.15 20.55 8.37
C VAL A 166 0.07 21.52 9.53
N LEU A 167 -0.70 21.38 10.61
CA LEU A 167 -0.70 22.38 11.68
C LEU A 167 0.34 22.10 12.75
N LEU A 168 0.62 20.83 13.07
CA LEU A 168 1.50 20.48 14.19
C LEU A 168 2.95 20.22 13.76
N ALA A 169 3.20 19.82 12.52
CA ALA A 169 4.57 19.55 12.07
C ALA A 169 5.57 20.70 12.29
N PRO A 170 5.22 22.00 12.14
CA PRO A 170 6.19 23.06 12.40
C PRO A 170 6.65 23.18 13.85
N GLY A 171 5.93 22.55 14.79
CA GLY A 171 6.26 22.55 16.22
C GLY A 171 7.06 21.35 16.69
N HIS A 172 7.32 20.40 15.84
CA HIS A 172 8.03 19.15 16.09
C HIS A 172 9.26 19.03 15.20
#